data_fea845d930866d8cc9746e102c4796b1
#
_entry.id   fea845d930866d8cc9746e102c4796b1
#
_cell.length_a   1.000
_cell.length_b   1.000
_cell.length_c   1.000
_cell.angle_alpha   90.00
_cell.angle_beta   90.00
_cell.angle_gamma   90.00
#
_symmetry.space_group_name_H-M   'P 1'
#
loop_
_entity.id
_entity.type
_entity.pdbx_description
1 polymer ?
#
loop_
_entity_poly.entity_id
_entity_poly.type
_entity_poly.pdbx_seq_one_letter_code
_entity_poly.pdbx_strand_id
1 'polypeptide(L)'
;MTTPLQLAAATTAMARRGNFIEPHFSLLEDVDAGAPVPIGESMDWERMIDAMEDVLHGERGTARGAARGLNYRIAGKTGTAQIVSIGQEEEYDAAELEERLRDHALFVGFAPADSPSIVVALIIENGGSGGTTAAPVARKIFDYWLLDRNEGSRPPNTNYVATINQRVLEPKHADSN
;
A
#
# COMPACT_ATOMS: atom_id res chain seq x y z
N MET A 1 -10.10 -14.01 7.65
CA MET A 1 -9.43 -12.87 8.29
C MET A 1 -8.17 -12.57 7.47
N THR A 2 -7.88 -11.31 7.16
CA THR A 2 -6.74 -10.89 6.32
C THR A 2 -5.92 -9.85 7.07
N THR A 3 -4.59 -9.93 7.01
CA THR A 3 -3.69 -8.96 7.62
C THR A 3 -3.33 -7.83 6.65
N PRO A 4 -2.90 -6.65 7.12
CA PRO A 4 -2.38 -5.60 6.25
C PRO A 4 -1.23 -6.07 5.35
N LEU A 5 -0.36 -6.95 5.84
CA LEU A 5 0.73 -7.52 5.04
C LEU A 5 0.21 -8.36 3.88
N GLN A 6 -0.81 -9.19 4.11
CA GLN A 6 -1.44 -9.98 3.04
C GLN A 6 -2.14 -9.08 2.01
N LEU A 7 -2.78 -7.99 2.45
CA LEU A 7 -3.36 -6.99 1.54
C LEU A 7 -2.27 -6.28 0.72
N ALA A 8 -1.15 -5.93 1.34
CA ALA A 8 -0.01 -5.34 0.63
C ALA A 8 0.56 -6.32 -0.41
N ALA A 9 0.74 -7.60 -0.06
CA ALA A 9 1.22 -8.63 -0.97
C ALA A 9 0.28 -8.82 -2.17
N ALA A 10 -1.03 -8.91 -1.93
CA ALA A 10 -2.03 -9.01 -3.00
C ALA A 10 -2.04 -7.75 -3.89
N THR A 11 -1.95 -6.56 -3.29
CA THR A 11 -1.89 -5.30 -4.02
C THR A 11 -0.59 -5.19 -4.83
N THR A 12 0.52 -5.75 -4.33
CA THR A 12 1.79 -5.82 -5.07
C THR A 12 1.66 -6.71 -6.30
N ALA A 13 0.96 -7.84 -6.20
CA ALA A 13 0.69 -8.70 -7.36
C ALA A 13 -0.13 -7.95 -8.42
N MET A 14 -1.14 -7.14 -8.03
CA MET A 14 -1.90 -6.29 -8.96
C MET A 14 -1.01 -5.22 -9.61
N ALA A 15 -0.23 -4.49 -8.83
CA ALA A 15 0.70 -3.47 -9.31
C ALA A 15 1.72 -4.05 -10.31
N ARG A 16 2.09 -5.30 -10.16
CA ARG A 16 3.04 -6.05 -11.01
C ARG A 16 2.37 -6.92 -12.06
N ARG A 17 1.07 -6.71 -12.31
CA ARG A 17 0.30 -7.41 -13.35
C ARG A 17 0.40 -8.94 -13.23
N GLY A 18 0.18 -9.44 -12.01
CA GLY A 18 0.19 -10.86 -11.69
C GLY A 18 1.56 -11.43 -11.29
N ASN A 19 2.63 -10.67 -11.39
CA ASN A 19 3.94 -11.12 -10.92
C ASN A 19 4.04 -10.98 -9.40
N PHE A 20 3.80 -12.06 -8.68
CA PHE A 20 3.83 -12.11 -7.22
C PHE A 20 5.26 -12.01 -6.69
N ILE A 21 5.44 -11.34 -5.56
CA ILE A 21 6.66 -11.35 -4.75
C ILE A 21 6.25 -11.73 -3.34
N GLU A 22 6.94 -12.70 -2.77
CA GLU A 22 6.74 -13.05 -1.37
C GLU A 22 7.27 -11.92 -0.47
N PRO A 23 6.44 -11.36 0.42
CA PRO A 23 6.89 -10.31 1.31
C PRO A 23 7.86 -10.87 2.36
N HIS A 24 8.98 -10.18 2.55
CA HIS A 24 9.99 -10.51 3.56
C HIS A 24 10.41 -9.28 4.34
N PHE A 25 10.93 -9.48 5.54
CA PHE A 25 11.41 -8.41 6.43
C PHE A 25 12.94 -8.38 6.53
N SER A 26 13.62 -9.40 6.00
CA SER A 26 15.07 -9.48 6.02
C SER A 26 15.66 -8.78 4.80
N LEU A 27 16.66 -7.94 5.01
CA LEU A 27 17.45 -7.34 3.93
C LEU A 27 18.54 -8.28 3.41
N LEU A 28 18.71 -9.45 4.06
CA LEU A 28 19.73 -10.44 3.73
C LEU A 28 19.19 -11.60 2.89
N GLU A 29 17.88 -11.66 2.69
CA GLU A 29 17.24 -12.68 1.87
C GLU A 29 17.17 -12.19 0.41
N ASP A 30 17.51 -13.06 -0.50
CA ASP A 30 17.27 -12.82 -1.92
C ASP A 30 15.76 -12.80 -2.17
N VAL A 31 15.30 -11.77 -2.88
CA VAL A 31 13.89 -11.65 -3.25
C VAL A 31 13.59 -12.71 -4.30
N ASP A 32 12.95 -13.79 -3.89
CA ASP A 32 12.45 -14.77 -4.84
C ASP A 32 11.25 -14.19 -5.59
N ALA A 33 11.37 -14.12 -6.90
CA ALA A 33 10.24 -13.81 -7.75
C ALA A 33 9.32 -15.04 -7.73
N GLY A 34 8.29 -14.99 -6.90
CA GLY A 34 7.29 -16.04 -6.80
C GLY A 34 6.64 -16.34 -8.16
N ALA A 35 5.99 -17.48 -8.24
CA ALA A 35 5.29 -17.88 -9.46
C ALA A 35 4.22 -16.82 -9.84
N PRO A 36 4.05 -16.52 -11.15
CA PRO A 36 2.98 -15.66 -11.61
C PRO A 36 1.62 -16.16 -11.12
N VAL A 37 0.77 -15.24 -10.68
CA VAL A 37 -0.62 -15.58 -10.32
C VAL A 37 -1.37 -15.86 -11.63
N PRO A 38 -1.87 -17.07 -11.86
CA PRO A 38 -2.52 -17.46 -13.12
C PRO A 38 -3.96 -16.89 -13.18
N ILE A 39 -4.10 -15.58 -13.15
CA ILE A 39 -5.39 -14.90 -13.22
C ILE A 39 -5.42 -14.02 -14.47
N GLY A 40 -6.33 -14.36 -15.38
CA GLY A 40 -6.67 -13.51 -16.51
C GLY A 40 -5.58 -13.31 -17.57
N GLU A 41 -5.93 -12.54 -18.57
CA GLU A 41 -5.01 -12.07 -19.60
C GLU A 41 -4.43 -10.69 -19.20
N SER A 42 -3.39 -10.24 -19.89
CA SER A 42 -2.76 -8.93 -19.64
C SER A 42 -3.76 -7.75 -19.68
N MET A 43 -4.78 -7.86 -20.52
CA MET A 43 -5.85 -6.86 -20.64
C MET A 43 -6.73 -6.77 -19.37
N ASP A 44 -6.88 -7.86 -18.62
CA ASP A 44 -7.68 -7.86 -17.38
C ASP A 44 -6.96 -7.11 -16.25
N TRP A 45 -5.63 -7.19 -16.22
CA TRP A 45 -4.82 -6.43 -15.26
C TRP A 45 -4.91 -4.92 -15.52
N GLU A 46 -4.84 -4.48 -16.78
CA GLU A 46 -4.96 -3.06 -17.11
C GLU A 46 -6.36 -2.54 -16.78
N ARG A 47 -7.43 -3.27 -17.09
CA ARG A 47 -8.79 -2.89 -16.70
C ARG A 47 -8.98 -2.77 -15.19
N MET A 48 -8.34 -3.66 -14.43
CA MET A 48 -8.37 -3.60 -12.98
C MET A 48 -7.63 -2.37 -12.47
N ILE A 49 -6.46 -2.08 -13.02
CA ILE A 49 -5.66 -0.90 -12.67
C ILE A 49 -6.43 0.38 -13.02
N ASP A 50 -7.02 0.47 -14.21
CA ASP A 50 -7.86 1.60 -14.62
C ASP A 50 -9.02 1.82 -13.63
N ALA A 51 -9.71 0.74 -13.24
CA ALA A 51 -10.79 0.82 -12.26
C ALA A 51 -10.29 1.26 -10.87
N MET A 52 -9.09 0.87 -10.48
CA MET A 52 -8.46 1.33 -9.24
C MET A 52 -8.02 2.79 -9.33
N GLU A 53 -7.60 3.27 -10.49
CA GLU A 53 -7.32 4.68 -10.71
C GLU A 53 -8.58 5.53 -10.61
N ASP A 54 -9.71 5.06 -11.13
CA ASP A 54 -10.99 5.76 -11.06
C ASP A 54 -11.49 5.99 -9.63
N VAL A 55 -11.05 5.19 -8.66
CA VAL A 55 -11.33 5.41 -7.23
C VAL A 55 -10.79 6.77 -6.74
N LEU A 56 -9.66 7.21 -7.28
CA LEU A 56 -9.01 8.48 -6.90
C LEU A 56 -9.18 9.57 -7.96
N HIS A 57 -9.17 9.22 -9.25
CA HIS A 57 -9.12 10.18 -10.34
C HIS A 57 -10.43 10.29 -11.13
N GLY A 58 -11.34 9.34 -10.97
CA GLY A 58 -12.66 9.37 -11.60
C GLY A 58 -13.61 10.38 -10.96
N GLU A 59 -14.59 10.84 -11.74
CA GLU A 59 -15.58 11.84 -11.28
C GLU A 59 -16.38 11.38 -10.06
N ARG A 60 -16.63 10.08 -9.94
CA ARG A 60 -17.37 9.44 -8.84
C ARG A 60 -16.46 8.66 -7.88
N GLY A 61 -15.16 8.88 -7.95
CA GLY A 61 -14.18 8.16 -7.13
C GLY A 61 -14.39 8.40 -5.63
N THR A 62 -14.46 7.31 -4.86
CA THR A 62 -14.68 7.36 -3.41
C THR A 62 -13.54 8.03 -2.63
N ALA A 63 -12.34 8.12 -3.22
CA ALA A 63 -11.18 8.80 -2.66
C ALA A 63 -10.73 10.01 -3.48
N ARG A 64 -11.59 10.56 -4.34
CA ARG A 64 -11.29 11.71 -5.21
C ARG A 64 -10.69 12.91 -4.47
N GLY A 65 -11.15 13.15 -3.24
CA GLY A 65 -10.64 14.25 -2.41
C GLY A 65 -9.15 14.14 -2.14
N ALA A 66 -8.62 12.94 -1.98
CA ALA A 66 -7.21 12.68 -1.71
C ALA A 66 -6.30 12.89 -2.95
N ALA A 67 -6.86 12.82 -4.16
CA ALA A 67 -6.08 12.98 -5.40
C ALA A 67 -5.98 14.43 -5.90
N ARG A 68 -6.57 15.40 -5.21
CA ARG A 68 -6.54 16.81 -5.66
C ARG A 68 -5.11 17.35 -5.69
N GLY A 69 -4.74 17.94 -6.85
CA GLY A 69 -3.42 18.58 -7.03
C GLY A 69 -2.25 17.62 -7.13
N LEU A 70 -2.49 16.32 -7.35
CA LEU A 70 -1.41 15.35 -7.61
C LEU A 70 -0.82 15.56 -9.01
N ASN A 71 0.49 15.39 -9.10
CA ASN A 71 1.25 15.34 -10.36
C ASN A 71 1.64 13.91 -10.77
N TYR A 72 1.16 12.90 -10.05
CA TYR A 72 1.28 11.48 -10.35
C TYR A 72 -0.07 10.79 -10.15
N ARG A 73 -0.22 9.58 -10.69
CA ARG A 73 -1.46 8.83 -10.57
C ARG A 73 -1.33 7.74 -9.52
N ILE A 74 -2.40 7.53 -8.77
CA ILE A 74 -2.52 6.47 -7.77
C ILE A 74 -3.62 5.53 -8.22
N ALA A 75 -3.33 4.24 -8.24
CA ALA A 75 -4.33 3.18 -8.32
C ALA A 75 -4.61 2.66 -6.91
N GLY A 76 -5.88 2.63 -6.49
CA GLY A 76 -6.20 2.22 -5.12
C GLY A 76 -7.65 1.83 -4.90
N LYS A 77 -7.95 1.35 -3.68
CA LYS A 77 -9.28 0.96 -3.24
C LYS A 77 -9.50 1.33 -1.79
N THR A 78 -10.61 2.00 -1.52
CA THR A 78 -11.07 2.27 -0.16
C THR A 78 -11.82 1.08 0.40
N GLY A 79 -11.77 0.90 1.70
CA GLY A 79 -12.55 -0.09 2.44
C GLY A 79 -13.10 0.50 3.73
N THR A 80 -14.17 -0.11 4.21
CA THR A 80 -14.74 0.16 5.53
C THR A 80 -15.08 -1.18 6.15
N ALA A 81 -14.51 -1.48 7.32
CA ALA A 81 -14.76 -2.73 8.04
C ALA A 81 -15.62 -2.42 9.25
N GLN A 82 -16.84 -2.96 9.24
CA GLN A 82 -17.81 -2.78 10.30
C GLN A 82 -17.37 -3.47 11.58
N ILE A 83 -17.51 -2.76 12.70
CA ILE A 83 -17.28 -3.30 14.05
C ILE A 83 -18.58 -3.77 14.67
N VAL A 84 -19.68 -3.03 14.45
CA VAL A 84 -20.98 -3.31 15.03
C VAL A 84 -21.97 -3.71 13.93
N SER A 85 -22.69 -4.79 14.14
CA SER A 85 -23.82 -5.13 13.27
C SER A 85 -24.98 -4.19 13.59
N ILE A 86 -25.34 -3.35 12.63
CA ILE A 86 -26.50 -2.47 12.72
C ILE A 86 -27.70 -3.21 12.17
N GLY A 87 -28.85 -3.11 12.85
CA GLY A 87 -30.11 -3.67 12.38
C GLY A 87 -30.50 -3.12 11.01
N GLN A 88 -31.22 -3.92 10.22
CA GLN A 88 -31.59 -3.54 8.83
C GLN A 88 -32.45 -2.27 8.71
N GLU A 89 -32.98 -1.76 9.80
CA GLU A 89 -33.85 -0.57 9.85
C GLU A 89 -33.19 0.65 10.51
N GLU A 90 -31.94 0.53 10.98
CA GLU A 90 -31.23 1.64 11.61
C GLU A 90 -30.22 2.26 10.63
N GLU A 91 -30.28 3.58 10.50
CA GLU A 91 -29.36 4.34 9.66
C GLU A 91 -28.03 4.53 10.40
N TYR A 92 -26.91 4.17 9.74
CA TYR A 92 -25.57 4.29 10.31
C TYR A 92 -25.14 5.77 10.30
N ASP A 93 -25.12 6.40 11.47
CA ASP A 93 -24.46 7.70 11.65
C ASP A 93 -23.18 7.55 12.51
N ALA A 94 -22.03 7.66 11.84
CA ALA A 94 -20.73 7.60 12.50
C ALA A 94 -20.51 8.74 13.52
N ALA A 95 -21.25 9.83 13.43
CA ALA A 95 -21.12 10.97 14.32
C ALA A 95 -21.82 10.73 15.67
N GLU A 96 -22.85 9.88 15.69
CA GLU A 96 -23.60 9.54 16.90
C GLU A 96 -22.98 8.35 17.67
N LEU A 97 -22.06 7.59 17.00
CA LEU A 97 -21.41 6.45 17.65
C LEU A 97 -20.21 6.90 18.50
N GLU A 98 -20.06 6.26 19.66
CA GLU A 98 -18.79 6.35 20.41
C GLU A 98 -17.61 5.97 19.50
N GLU A 99 -16.49 6.67 19.61
CA GLU A 99 -15.32 6.49 18.75
C GLU A 99 -14.90 5.02 18.61
N ARG A 100 -14.92 4.25 19.72
CA ARG A 100 -14.56 2.82 19.75
C ARG A 100 -15.50 1.90 18.97
N LEU A 101 -16.68 2.38 18.59
CA LEU A 101 -17.69 1.63 17.84
C LEU A 101 -17.75 2.01 16.37
N ARG A 102 -16.99 3.02 15.96
CA ARG A 102 -16.91 3.41 14.56
C ARG A 102 -16.18 2.37 13.75
N ASP A 103 -16.58 2.24 12.51
CA ASP A 103 -15.96 1.35 11.55
C ASP A 103 -14.46 1.64 11.35
N HIS A 104 -13.69 0.62 10.99
CA HIS A 104 -12.31 0.81 10.59
C HIS A 104 -12.23 1.32 9.16
N ALA A 105 -11.44 2.37 8.94
CA ALA A 105 -11.16 2.91 7.62
C ALA A 105 -9.96 2.21 7.00
N LEU A 106 -10.11 1.71 5.77
CA LEU A 106 -9.05 1.00 5.06
C LEU A 106 -8.73 1.67 3.73
N PHE A 107 -7.48 1.53 3.32
CA PHE A 107 -7.03 1.86 1.98
C PHE A 107 -5.91 0.91 1.57
N VAL A 108 -5.97 0.47 0.31
CA VAL A 108 -4.87 -0.20 -0.38
C VAL A 108 -4.62 0.50 -1.71
N GLY A 109 -3.37 0.55 -2.14
CA GLY A 109 -3.05 1.15 -3.44
C GLY A 109 -1.57 1.20 -3.71
N PHE A 110 -1.23 1.65 -4.90
CA PHE A 110 0.16 1.79 -5.36
C PHE A 110 0.33 3.05 -6.21
N ALA A 111 1.55 3.51 -6.29
CA ALA A 111 1.92 4.70 -7.07
C ALA A 111 3.40 4.62 -7.54
N PRO A 112 3.73 5.29 -8.69
CA PRO A 112 2.81 5.74 -9.73
C PRO A 112 2.02 4.56 -10.34
N ALA A 113 0.82 4.79 -10.87
CA ALA A 113 -0.02 3.71 -11.38
C ALA A 113 0.57 3.01 -12.62
N ASP A 114 1.24 3.76 -13.48
CA ASP A 114 1.90 3.30 -14.71
C ASP A 114 3.23 2.55 -14.42
N SER A 115 3.98 2.99 -13.41
CA SER A 115 5.28 2.42 -13.03
C SER A 115 5.40 2.33 -11.51
N PRO A 116 4.73 1.37 -10.87
CA PRO A 116 4.64 1.29 -9.42
C PRO A 116 5.98 1.14 -8.73
N SER A 117 6.26 2.02 -7.76
CA SER A 117 7.46 1.99 -6.93
C SER A 117 7.19 1.80 -5.44
N ILE A 118 5.93 1.96 -5.04
CA ILE A 118 5.48 1.75 -3.66
C ILE A 118 4.06 1.21 -3.65
N VAL A 119 3.81 0.29 -2.75
CA VAL A 119 2.47 -0.20 -2.38
C VAL A 119 2.18 0.20 -0.94
N VAL A 120 0.95 0.64 -0.68
CA VAL A 120 0.47 0.99 0.66
C VAL A 120 -0.77 0.16 0.97
N ALA A 121 -0.77 -0.49 2.13
CA ALA A 121 -1.96 -1.08 2.72
C ALA A 121 -2.06 -0.59 4.17
N LEU A 122 -3.13 0.09 4.51
CA LEU A 122 -3.30 0.65 5.85
C LEU A 122 -4.72 0.48 6.38
N ILE A 123 -4.80 0.40 7.68
CA ILE A 123 -6.03 0.38 8.47
C ILE A 123 -5.92 1.52 9.49
N ILE A 124 -6.97 2.32 9.61
CA ILE A 124 -7.14 3.29 10.69
C ILE A 124 -8.31 2.79 11.52
N GLU A 125 -7.98 2.28 12.70
CA GLU A 125 -8.98 1.77 13.63
C GLU A 125 -9.94 2.89 14.03
N ASN A 126 -11.24 2.57 14.01
CA ASN A 126 -12.32 3.51 14.34
C ASN A 126 -12.33 4.79 13.51
N GLY A 127 -11.67 4.76 12.34
CA GLY A 127 -11.51 5.92 11.45
C GLY A 127 -12.75 6.24 10.59
N GLY A 128 -13.78 5.41 10.63
CA GLY A 128 -14.98 5.59 9.84
C GLY A 128 -14.78 5.28 8.36
N SER A 129 -14.70 6.28 7.51
CA SER A 129 -14.67 6.11 6.06
C SER A 129 -13.27 5.98 5.46
N GLY A 130 -13.03 4.95 4.67
CA GLY A 130 -11.76 4.77 3.95
C GLY A 130 -11.42 5.92 3.00
N GLY A 131 -12.42 6.50 2.35
CA GLY A 131 -12.21 7.60 1.38
C GLY A 131 -11.83 8.92 2.02
N THR A 132 -12.40 9.25 3.18
CA THR A 132 -12.18 10.53 3.87
C THR A 132 -11.09 10.48 4.94
N THR A 133 -10.76 9.29 5.45
CA THR A 133 -9.78 9.13 6.52
C THR A 133 -8.54 8.39 6.05
N ALA A 134 -8.70 7.18 5.50
CA ALA A 134 -7.55 6.34 5.14
C ALA A 134 -6.84 6.83 3.86
N ALA A 135 -7.57 7.21 2.81
CA ALA A 135 -6.98 7.65 1.56
C ALA A 135 -6.10 8.93 1.70
N PRO A 136 -6.49 9.96 2.49
CA PRO A 136 -5.60 11.11 2.74
C PRO A 136 -4.30 10.75 3.48
N VAL A 137 -4.33 9.75 4.37
CA VAL A 137 -3.13 9.26 5.04
C VAL A 137 -2.24 8.52 4.05
N ALA A 138 -2.81 7.62 3.23
CA ALA A 138 -2.09 6.94 2.16
C ALA A 138 -1.44 7.94 1.20
N ARG A 139 -2.15 9.01 0.83
CA ARG A 139 -1.62 10.11 0.02
C ARG A 139 -0.33 10.69 0.60
N LYS A 140 -0.29 11.00 1.90
CA LYS A 140 0.89 11.55 2.54
C LYS A 140 2.08 10.59 2.47
N ILE A 141 1.85 9.28 2.55
CA ILE A 141 2.89 8.26 2.40
C ILE A 141 3.43 8.25 0.97
N PHE A 142 2.55 8.32 -0.03
CA PHE A 142 2.95 8.42 -1.44
C PHE A 142 3.72 9.71 -1.73
N ASP A 143 3.22 10.86 -1.24
CA ASP A 143 3.90 12.16 -1.41
C ASP A 143 5.31 12.11 -0.82
N TYR A 144 5.46 11.61 0.41
CA TYR A 144 6.76 11.45 1.03
C TYR A 144 7.70 10.56 0.22
N TRP A 145 7.19 9.43 -0.26
CA TRP A 145 8.01 8.48 -1.03
C TRP A 145 8.42 9.01 -2.39
N LEU A 146 7.51 9.69 -3.09
CA LEU A 146 7.69 10.07 -4.49
C LEU A 146 8.27 11.49 -4.66
N LEU A 147 7.96 12.41 -3.75
CA LEU A 147 8.26 13.84 -3.91
C LEU A 147 9.27 14.36 -2.89
N ASP A 148 9.11 14.02 -1.60
CA ASP A 148 9.87 14.64 -0.50
C ASP A 148 11.14 13.87 -0.16
N ARG A 149 11.27 12.66 -0.68
CA ARG A 149 12.41 11.81 -0.39
C ARG A 149 13.63 12.32 -1.13
N ASN A 150 14.48 13.05 -0.41
CA ASN A 150 15.80 13.48 -0.93
C ASN A 150 16.57 12.25 -1.40
N GLU A 151 17.27 12.36 -2.53
CA GLU A 151 18.07 11.28 -3.12
C GLU A 151 19.07 10.64 -2.13
N GLY A 152 19.52 11.40 -1.12
CA GLY A 152 20.38 10.91 -0.04
C GLY A 152 19.65 10.09 1.05
N SER A 153 18.32 10.13 1.10
CA SER A 153 17.48 9.36 2.05
C SER A 153 16.92 8.08 1.43
N ARG A 154 17.12 7.89 0.13
CA ARG A 154 16.68 6.69 -0.56
C ARG A 154 17.57 5.53 -0.09
N PRO A 155 17.02 4.44 0.52
CA PRO A 155 17.83 3.26 0.68
C PRO A 155 18.31 2.89 -0.72
N PRO A 156 19.60 2.69 -0.91
CA PRO A 156 20.15 2.43 -2.23
C PRO A 156 19.45 1.22 -2.82
N ASN A 157 18.81 1.43 -3.99
CA ASN A 157 18.24 0.36 -4.78
C ASN A 157 19.37 -0.65 -5.00
N THR A 158 19.25 -1.86 -4.47
CA THR A 158 20.22 -2.97 -4.58
C THR A 158 21.59 -2.75 -3.91
N ASN A 159 22.15 -1.54 -3.84
CA ASN A 159 23.46 -1.30 -3.26
C ASN A 159 23.46 -1.35 -1.71
N TYR A 160 22.29 -1.24 -1.06
CA TYR A 160 22.22 -1.32 0.41
C TYR A 160 22.52 -2.74 0.91
N VAL A 161 22.05 -3.74 0.19
CA VAL A 161 22.37 -5.15 0.50
C VAL A 161 23.87 -5.41 0.29
N ALA A 162 24.46 -4.89 -0.80
CA ALA A 162 25.88 -5.02 -1.05
C ALA A 162 26.73 -4.36 0.06
N THR A 163 26.34 -3.18 0.55
CA THR A 163 27.07 -2.45 1.61
C THR A 163 26.95 -3.17 2.96
N ILE A 164 25.79 -3.75 3.27
CA ILE A 164 25.63 -4.55 4.50
C ILE A 164 26.46 -5.84 4.40
N ASN A 165 26.43 -6.53 3.28
CA ASN A 165 27.21 -7.73 3.08
C ASN A 165 28.72 -7.48 3.19
N GLN A 166 29.23 -6.35 2.70
CA GLN A 166 30.63 -5.96 2.88
C GLN A 166 31.01 -5.74 4.36
N ARG A 167 30.13 -5.09 5.14
CA ARG A 167 30.37 -4.86 6.59
C ARG A 167 30.31 -6.14 7.43
N VAL A 168 29.49 -7.10 7.03
CA VAL A 168 29.33 -8.38 7.74
C VAL A 168 30.48 -9.35 7.42
N LEU A 169 31.10 -9.21 6.25
CA LEU A 169 32.19 -10.06 5.78
C LEU A 169 33.59 -9.56 6.14
N GLU A 170 33.73 -8.32 6.65
CA GLU A 170 35.04 -7.91 7.19
C GLU A 170 35.31 -8.70 8.49
N PRO A 171 36.33 -9.56 8.50
CA PRO A 171 36.70 -10.27 9.71
C PRO A 171 37.12 -9.25 10.76
N LYS A 172 36.49 -9.30 11.93
CA LYS A 172 37.00 -8.58 13.09
C LYS A 172 38.44 -9.01 13.29
N HIS A 173 39.37 -8.09 13.07
CA HIS A 173 40.75 -8.33 13.43
C HIS A 173 40.78 -8.76 14.89
N ALA A 174 41.17 -10.00 15.11
CA ALA A 174 41.52 -10.47 16.43
C ALA A 174 42.73 -9.66 16.88
N ASP A 175 42.47 -8.76 17.84
CA ASP A 175 43.57 -8.13 18.57
C ASP A 175 44.31 -9.24 19.31
N SER A 176 45.46 -9.56 18.77
CA SER A 176 46.48 -10.34 19.44
C SER A 176 47.22 -9.44 20.36
N ASN A 177 46.98 -9.63 21.68
CA ASN A 177 48.00 -9.51 22.74
C ASN A 177 47.57 -10.30 23.95
#